data_4b6c56731c32ee3575b1f8848377686e
#
_entry.id   4b6c56731c32ee3575b1f8848377686e
#
_cell.length_a   1.000
_cell.length_b   1.000
_cell.length_c   1.000
_cell.angle_alpha   90.00
_cell.angle_beta   90.00
_cell.angle_gamma   90.00
#
_symmetry.space_group_name_H-M   'P 1'
#
loop_
_entity.id
_entity.type
_entity.pdbx_description
1 polymer ?
#
loop_
_entity_poly.entity_id
_entity_poly.type
_entity_poly.pdbx_seq_one_letter_code
_entity_poly.pdbx_strand_id
1 'polypeptide(L)'
;IELAHGIFDMPDDENFGSRARKIAYHEFFHVHQNSHRFYFEDENNFGFNIEREDDHSGVAMVGPVWLEEGGAEFAAIYLSGKKGWVDYNFAMIEALDDARSVISDAATRNDIVSLRDYETSDGIKKVESENNTTGTSRKFAYQYTAGSWVFAYLWHLNDNNLQGALTEYYKRLAEIERENIGEGWKIAFETTFGISVEQFYIDFDKFMLESREDQIAI
;
A
#
# COMPACT_ATOMS: atom_id res chain seq x y z
N ILE A 1 -15.99 8.92 9.60
CA ILE A 1 -16.82 8.16 10.58
C ILE A 1 -18.26 7.94 10.06
N GLU A 2 -18.67 8.57 8.95
CA GLU A 2 -19.96 8.27 8.31
C GLU A 2 -20.03 6.89 7.65
N LEU A 3 -18.89 6.25 7.33
CA LEU A 3 -18.82 4.89 6.81
C LEU A 3 -19.35 3.82 7.79
N ALA A 4 -19.33 4.09 9.09
CA ALA A 4 -19.71 3.10 10.10
C ALA A 4 -21.22 2.80 10.12
N HIS A 5 -22.10 3.74 9.79
CA HIS A 5 -23.55 3.52 9.87
C HIS A 5 -24.09 2.66 8.73
N GLY A 6 -23.53 2.73 7.52
CA GLY A 6 -23.97 1.93 6.39
C GLY A 6 -23.47 0.47 6.40
N ILE A 7 -22.37 0.20 7.12
CA ILE A 7 -21.74 -1.14 7.15
C ILE A 7 -22.46 -2.09 8.12
N PHE A 8 -23.09 -1.56 9.17
CA PHE A 8 -23.73 -2.38 10.21
C PHE A 8 -25.20 -2.70 9.93
N ASP A 9 -25.84 -2.00 8.99
CA ASP A 9 -27.25 -2.22 8.63
C ASP A 9 -27.44 -3.12 7.39
N MET A 10 -26.40 -3.77 6.90
CA MET A 10 -26.48 -4.62 5.73
C MET A 10 -26.81 -6.07 6.06
N PRO A 11 -27.57 -6.79 5.21
CA PRO A 11 -28.05 -8.13 5.49
C PRO A 11 -26.90 -9.11 5.78
N ASP A 12 -27.16 -10.08 6.66
CA ASP A 12 -26.29 -11.19 7.07
C ASP A 12 -25.93 -12.15 5.91
N ASP A 13 -25.38 -11.60 4.83
CA ASP A 13 -24.62 -12.38 3.88
C ASP A 13 -23.22 -12.57 4.46
N GLU A 14 -22.86 -13.82 4.77
CA GLU A 14 -21.56 -14.14 5.39
C GLU A 14 -20.39 -13.58 4.57
N ASN A 15 -20.49 -13.55 3.24
CA ASN A 15 -19.49 -12.99 2.35
C ASN A 15 -19.42 -11.46 2.45
N PHE A 16 -20.56 -10.80 2.60
CA PHE A 16 -20.63 -9.35 2.76
C PHE A 16 -20.05 -8.93 4.11
N GLY A 17 -20.41 -9.61 5.19
CA GLY A 17 -19.89 -9.33 6.52
C GLY A 17 -18.36 -9.47 6.61
N SER A 18 -17.78 -10.47 5.98
CA SER A 18 -16.33 -10.68 5.90
C SER A 18 -15.63 -9.56 5.13
N ARG A 19 -16.20 -9.17 4.00
CA ARG A 19 -15.67 -8.07 3.18
C ARG A 19 -15.72 -6.72 3.90
N ALA A 20 -16.83 -6.42 4.56
CA ALA A 20 -16.99 -5.17 5.32
C ALA A 20 -15.98 -5.08 6.48
N ARG A 21 -15.75 -6.19 7.18
CA ARG A 21 -14.76 -6.26 8.27
C ARG A 21 -13.34 -6.10 7.76
N LYS A 22 -13.00 -6.68 6.60
CA LYS A 22 -11.72 -6.48 5.94
C LYS A 22 -11.51 -5.01 5.60
N ILE A 23 -12.51 -4.35 4.99
CA ILE A 23 -12.46 -2.91 4.69
C ILE A 23 -12.27 -2.10 5.98
N ALA A 24 -12.97 -2.43 7.07
CA ALA A 24 -12.79 -1.73 8.33
C ALA A 24 -11.37 -1.82 8.89
N TYR A 25 -10.69 -2.96 8.73
CA TYR A 25 -9.27 -3.07 9.10
C TYR A 25 -8.36 -2.29 8.18
N HIS A 26 -8.65 -2.24 6.88
CA HIS A 26 -7.94 -1.42 5.91
C HIS A 26 -7.97 0.06 6.34
N GLU A 27 -9.16 0.61 6.55
CA GLU A 27 -9.33 1.99 6.99
C GLU A 27 -8.72 2.25 8.38
N PHE A 28 -8.81 1.29 9.29
CA PHE A 28 -8.21 1.42 10.61
C PHE A 28 -6.68 1.48 10.52
N PHE A 29 -6.06 0.77 9.56
CA PHE A 29 -4.62 0.84 9.37
C PHE A 29 -4.20 2.23 8.87
N HIS A 30 -4.99 2.89 8.04
CA HIS A 30 -4.76 4.30 7.69
C HIS A 30 -4.79 5.22 8.90
N VAL A 31 -5.65 4.96 9.89
CA VAL A 31 -5.62 5.70 11.16
C VAL A 31 -4.28 5.51 11.87
N HIS A 32 -3.73 4.27 11.87
CA HIS A 32 -2.40 4.01 12.43
C HIS A 32 -1.31 4.75 11.66
N GLN A 33 -1.28 4.67 10.34
CA GLN A 33 -0.32 5.40 9.49
C GLN A 33 -0.39 6.90 9.76
N ASN A 34 -1.60 7.46 9.81
CA ASN A 34 -1.85 8.87 10.05
C ASN A 34 -1.48 9.32 11.46
N SER A 35 -1.49 8.42 12.45
CA SER A 35 -1.10 8.75 13.83
C SER A 35 0.37 9.15 13.96
N HIS A 36 1.19 8.82 12.98
CA HIS A 36 2.60 9.20 12.90
C HIS A 36 2.86 10.44 12.03
N ARG A 37 1.81 11.02 11.42
CA ARG A 37 1.96 12.27 10.66
C ARG A 37 2.36 13.41 11.60
N PHE A 38 3.35 14.18 11.16
CA PHE A 38 3.55 15.51 11.78
C PHE A 38 2.49 16.45 11.27
N TYR A 39 1.74 17.00 12.21
CA TYR A 39 1.00 18.22 11.98
C TYR A 39 2.02 19.35 11.98
N PHE A 40 2.20 20.05 10.88
CA PHE A 40 2.80 21.37 10.93
C PHE A 40 1.83 22.22 11.74
N GLU A 41 2.22 22.58 12.95
CA GLU A 41 1.54 23.61 13.71
C GLU A 41 1.71 24.92 12.96
N ASP A 42 0.80 25.20 12.06
CA ASP A 42 0.49 26.59 11.72
C ASP A 42 -0.29 27.11 12.90
N GLU A 43 0.25 28.13 13.58
CA GLU A 43 -0.35 28.70 14.81
C GLU A 43 -1.81 29.16 14.62
N ASN A 44 -2.33 29.14 13.40
CA ASN A 44 -3.67 29.59 13.02
C ASN A 44 -4.60 28.46 12.52
N ASN A 45 -4.18 27.23 12.38
CA ASN A 45 -5.01 26.15 11.86
C ASN A 45 -4.90 24.87 12.72
N PHE A 46 -5.79 24.77 13.68
CA PHE A 46 -6.22 23.48 14.22
C PHE A 46 -7.05 22.77 13.16
N GLY A 47 -6.46 21.98 12.31
CA GLY A 47 -7.28 21.18 11.40
C GLY A 47 -6.54 20.78 10.14
N PHE A 48 -6.70 19.66 9.82
CA PHE A 48 -6.72 18.75 8.69
C PHE A 48 -6.61 19.32 7.26
N ASN A 49 -6.29 20.59 7.05
CA ASN A 49 -6.11 21.21 5.75
C ASN A 49 -4.64 21.50 5.49
N ILE A 50 -3.91 20.47 5.09
CA ILE A 50 -2.74 20.69 4.26
C ILE A 50 -3.21 20.53 2.82
N GLU A 51 -4.06 21.43 2.36
CA GLU A 51 -4.14 21.77 0.94
C GLU A 51 -2.87 22.54 0.61
N ARG A 52 -1.80 21.85 0.31
CA ARG A 52 -0.69 22.44 -0.41
C ARG A 52 -1.10 22.46 -1.87
N GLU A 53 -1.37 23.66 -2.38
CA GLU A 53 -1.56 23.91 -3.82
C GLU A 53 -0.35 23.51 -4.67
N ASP A 54 0.80 23.28 -4.06
CA ASP A 54 2.04 22.83 -4.69
C ASP A 54 2.18 21.33 -4.50
N ASP A 55 1.41 20.59 -5.24
CA ASP A 55 1.15 19.17 -5.07
C ASP A 55 2.34 18.26 -5.39
N HIS A 56 3.36 18.31 -4.55
CA HIS A 56 4.29 17.19 -4.34
C HIS A 56 3.87 16.35 -3.14
N SER A 57 2.71 16.63 -2.59
CA SER A 57 2.29 16.25 -1.24
C SER A 57 1.77 14.82 -1.10
N GLY A 58 1.48 14.12 -2.18
CA GLY A 58 0.92 12.77 -2.11
C GLY A 58 1.85 11.73 -1.47
N VAL A 59 3.15 11.98 -1.46
CA VAL A 59 4.18 11.05 -0.94
C VAL A 59 4.67 11.44 0.45
N ALA A 60 4.48 12.70 0.83
CA ALA A 60 5.27 13.34 1.88
C ALA A 60 4.98 12.88 3.31
N MET A 61 3.82 12.34 3.62
CA MET A 61 3.43 12.20 5.04
C MET A 61 3.26 10.77 5.54
N VAL A 62 3.06 9.82 4.64
CA VAL A 62 2.93 8.39 4.98
C VAL A 62 3.80 7.50 4.09
N GLY A 63 4.52 8.09 3.17
CA GLY A 63 5.32 7.42 2.16
C GLY A 63 4.58 7.31 0.81
N PRO A 64 5.07 6.49 -0.10
CA PRO A 64 4.44 6.33 -1.41
C PRO A 64 3.09 5.64 -1.30
N VAL A 65 2.18 5.92 -2.25
CA VAL A 65 0.81 5.40 -2.22
C VAL A 65 0.77 3.87 -2.19
N TRP A 66 1.67 3.18 -2.90
CA TRP A 66 1.74 1.71 -2.85
C TRP A 66 2.10 1.17 -1.44
N LEU A 67 2.83 1.94 -0.63
CA LEU A 67 3.15 1.56 0.74
C LEU A 67 1.99 1.90 1.68
N GLU A 68 1.31 3.01 1.46
CA GLU A 68 0.11 3.39 2.20
C GLU A 68 -1.01 2.39 1.99
N GLU A 69 -1.44 2.21 0.75
CA GLU A 69 -2.56 1.35 0.37
C GLU A 69 -2.23 -0.14 0.48
N GLY A 70 -1.05 -0.53 0.02
CA GLY A 70 -0.59 -1.92 0.12
C GLY A 70 -0.43 -2.37 1.57
N GLY A 71 0.04 -1.49 2.45
CA GLY A 71 0.12 -1.77 3.88
C GLY A 71 -1.24 -1.93 4.53
N ALA A 72 -2.20 -1.08 4.17
CA ALA A 72 -3.57 -1.18 4.65
C ALA A 72 -4.24 -2.47 4.17
N GLU A 73 -4.05 -2.85 2.90
CA GLU A 73 -4.57 -4.08 2.33
C GLU A 73 -3.94 -5.33 2.97
N PHE A 74 -2.61 -5.35 3.13
CA PHE A 74 -1.91 -6.44 3.82
C PHE A 74 -2.40 -6.59 5.26
N ALA A 75 -2.48 -5.49 6.02
CA ALA A 75 -2.96 -5.51 7.40
C ALA A 75 -4.42 -6.02 7.49
N ALA A 76 -5.27 -5.61 6.55
CA ALA A 76 -6.65 -6.06 6.46
C ALA A 76 -6.74 -7.57 6.22
N ILE A 77 -5.97 -8.12 5.28
CA ILE A 77 -5.91 -9.55 5.00
C ILE A 77 -5.36 -10.30 6.22
N TYR A 78 -4.23 -9.84 6.78
CA TYR A 78 -3.57 -10.49 7.91
C TYR A 78 -4.45 -10.54 9.17
N LEU A 79 -5.03 -9.40 9.56
CA LEU A 79 -5.87 -9.32 10.76
C LEU A 79 -7.20 -10.07 10.58
N SER A 80 -7.81 -10.01 9.41
CA SER A 80 -9.01 -10.78 9.09
C SER A 80 -8.73 -12.29 9.10
N GLY A 81 -7.57 -12.70 8.57
CA GLY A 81 -7.10 -14.09 8.65
C GLY A 81 -6.89 -14.56 10.09
N LYS A 82 -6.26 -13.74 10.93
CA LYS A 82 -6.09 -14.00 12.37
C LYS A 82 -7.41 -14.17 13.11
N LYS A 83 -8.48 -13.54 12.65
CA LYS A 83 -9.84 -13.66 13.20
C LYS A 83 -10.65 -14.80 12.58
N GLY A 84 -10.11 -15.49 11.57
CA GLY A 84 -10.82 -16.52 10.83
C GLY A 84 -11.98 -16.00 9.97
N TRP A 85 -11.97 -14.70 9.62
CA TRP A 85 -13.00 -14.11 8.75
C TRP A 85 -12.69 -14.29 7.27
N VAL A 86 -11.42 -14.43 6.92
CA VAL A 86 -10.93 -14.77 5.59
C VAL A 86 -9.87 -15.87 5.72
N ASP A 87 -9.67 -16.65 4.68
CA ASP A 87 -8.49 -17.49 4.54
C ASP A 87 -7.31 -16.61 4.09
N TYR A 88 -6.33 -16.43 4.98
CA TYR A 88 -5.17 -15.58 4.71
C TYR A 88 -4.41 -16.01 3.46
N ASN A 89 -4.10 -17.31 3.35
CA ASN A 89 -3.33 -17.81 2.22
C ASN A 89 -4.09 -17.64 0.91
N PHE A 90 -5.38 -17.94 0.92
CA PHE A 90 -6.22 -17.75 -0.25
C PHE A 90 -6.27 -16.28 -0.68
N ALA A 91 -6.51 -15.35 0.26
CA ALA A 91 -6.60 -13.93 -0.05
C ALA A 91 -5.27 -13.34 -0.55
N MET A 92 -4.12 -13.75 0.01
CA MET A 92 -2.80 -13.35 -0.48
C MET A 92 -2.51 -13.91 -1.87
N ILE A 93 -2.90 -15.16 -2.13
CA ILE A 93 -2.74 -15.77 -3.46
C ILE A 93 -3.63 -15.08 -4.50
N GLU A 94 -4.88 -14.74 -4.18
CA GLU A 94 -5.74 -13.93 -5.06
C GLU A 94 -5.08 -12.59 -5.40
N ALA A 95 -4.55 -11.89 -4.40
CA ALA A 95 -3.84 -10.63 -4.63
C ALA A 95 -2.62 -10.80 -5.54
N LEU A 96 -1.86 -11.89 -5.38
CA LEU A 96 -0.73 -12.22 -6.26
C LEU A 96 -1.20 -12.46 -7.70
N ASP A 97 -2.21 -13.31 -7.88
CA ASP A 97 -2.74 -13.66 -9.20
C ASP A 97 -3.30 -12.41 -9.92
N ASP A 98 -3.95 -11.51 -9.19
CA ASP A 98 -4.40 -10.23 -9.71
C ASP A 98 -3.24 -9.32 -10.14
N ALA A 99 -2.20 -9.18 -9.31
CA ALA A 99 -1.01 -8.41 -9.63
C ALA A 99 -0.27 -8.98 -10.87
N ARG A 100 -0.11 -10.30 -10.93
CA ARG A 100 0.47 -10.99 -12.09
C ARG A 100 -0.36 -10.79 -13.36
N SER A 101 -1.69 -10.80 -13.25
CA SER A 101 -2.57 -10.52 -14.37
C SER A 101 -2.35 -9.10 -14.93
N VAL A 102 -2.15 -8.09 -14.06
CA VAL A 102 -1.84 -6.72 -14.48
C VAL A 102 -0.53 -6.66 -15.26
N ILE A 103 0.52 -7.34 -14.76
CA ILE A 103 1.83 -7.42 -15.44
C ILE A 103 1.70 -8.12 -16.81
N SER A 104 0.99 -9.24 -16.85
CA SER A 104 0.76 -9.99 -18.10
C SER A 104 -0.01 -9.18 -19.13
N ASP A 105 -1.07 -8.49 -18.71
CA ASP A 105 -1.86 -7.62 -19.59
C ASP A 105 -1.04 -6.45 -20.13
N ALA A 106 -0.17 -5.86 -19.32
CA ALA A 106 0.74 -4.81 -19.76
C ALA A 106 1.75 -5.34 -20.79
N ALA A 107 2.35 -6.49 -20.55
CA ALA A 107 3.31 -7.12 -21.46
C ALA A 107 2.70 -7.39 -22.85
N THR A 108 1.43 -7.76 -22.95
CA THR A 108 0.73 -7.94 -24.25
C THR A 108 0.64 -6.66 -25.08
N ARG A 109 0.81 -5.49 -24.43
CA ARG A 109 0.80 -4.17 -25.06
C ARG A 109 2.19 -3.54 -25.18
N ASN A 110 3.24 -4.32 -24.94
CA ASN A 110 4.62 -3.85 -24.83
C ASN A 110 4.78 -2.72 -23.78
N ASP A 111 4.02 -2.80 -22.70
CA ASP A 111 4.06 -1.89 -21.58
C ASP A 111 4.66 -2.59 -20.36
N ILE A 112 5.23 -1.81 -19.45
CA ILE A 112 5.83 -2.30 -18.21
C ILE A 112 5.06 -1.66 -17.06
N VAL A 113 4.74 -2.45 -16.06
CA VAL A 113 4.15 -1.99 -14.80
C VAL A 113 5.17 -2.17 -13.69
N SER A 114 5.45 -1.11 -12.96
CA SER A 114 6.32 -1.11 -11.80
C SER A 114 5.61 -0.43 -10.62
N LEU A 115 5.95 -0.79 -9.39
CA LEU A 115 5.49 -0.06 -8.19
C LEU A 115 5.85 1.43 -8.24
N ARG A 116 6.90 1.79 -8.95
CA ARG A 116 7.34 3.17 -9.15
C ARG A 116 6.25 4.06 -9.76
N ASP A 117 5.38 3.49 -10.59
CA ASP A 117 4.26 4.20 -11.19
C ASP A 117 3.18 4.57 -10.17
N TYR A 118 3.24 4.00 -8.97
CA TYR A 118 2.28 4.17 -7.88
C TYR A 118 2.88 4.87 -6.65
N GLU A 119 3.98 5.60 -6.82
CA GLU A 119 4.55 6.43 -5.75
C GLU A 119 3.65 7.59 -5.37
N THR A 120 3.00 8.22 -6.35
CA THR A 120 2.25 9.46 -6.18
C THR A 120 0.84 9.37 -6.74
N SER A 121 -0.05 10.23 -6.22
CA SER A 121 -1.41 10.38 -6.78
C SER A 121 -1.40 10.74 -8.27
N ASP A 122 -0.41 11.50 -8.73
CA ASP A 122 -0.29 11.86 -10.15
C ASP A 122 0.17 10.68 -11.01
N GLY A 123 1.05 9.83 -10.49
CA GLY A 123 1.40 8.56 -11.11
C GLY A 123 0.17 7.69 -11.31
N ILE A 124 -0.67 7.58 -10.29
CA ILE A 124 -1.93 6.83 -10.34
C ILE A 124 -2.90 7.43 -11.35
N LYS A 125 -3.11 8.76 -11.35
CA LYS A 125 -3.97 9.43 -12.33
C LYS A 125 -3.49 9.20 -13.76
N LYS A 126 -2.17 9.18 -13.98
CA LYS A 126 -1.58 8.85 -15.28
C LYS A 126 -1.92 7.43 -15.69
N VAL A 127 -1.72 6.45 -14.80
CA VAL A 127 -2.10 5.05 -15.03
C VAL A 127 -3.59 4.91 -15.32
N GLU A 128 -4.46 5.60 -14.58
CA GLU A 128 -5.91 5.63 -14.83
C GLU A 128 -6.28 6.23 -16.19
N SER A 129 -5.65 7.36 -16.55
CA SER A 129 -5.85 8.00 -17.84
C SER A 129 -5.49 7.08 -19.01
N GLU A 130 -4.38 6.35 -18.88
CA GLU A 130 -3.96 5.36 -19.86
C GLU A 130 -4.95 4.18 -19.94
N ASN A 131 -5.52 3.76 -18.81
CA ASN A 131 -6.52 2.71 -18.75
C ASN A 131 -7.85 3.08 -19.43
N ASN A 132 -8.32 4.31 -19.25
CA ASN A 132 -9.56 4.78 -19.86
C ASN A 132 -9.52 4.69 -21.37
N THR A 133 -8.35 4.70 -21.98
CA THR A 133 -8.16 4.49 -23.43
C THR A 133 -8.16 3.02 -23.85
N THR A 134 -7.91 2.10 -22.92
CA THR A 134 -7.73 0.66 -23.18
C THR A 134 -8.81 -0.23 -22.59
N GLY A 135 -9.72 0.32 -21.77
CA GLY A 135 -10.85 -0.40 -21.16
C GLY A 135 -10.49 -1.36 -20.02
N THR A 136 -9.25 -1.26 -19.44
CA THR A 136 -8.83 -2.14 -18.35
C THR A 136 -8.73 -1.37 -17.03
N SER A 137 -9.63 -1.66 -16.08
CA SER A 137 -9.61 -1.11 -14.73
C SER A 137 -8.57 -1.80 -13.79
N ARG A 138 -7.88 -2.83 -14.28
CA ARG A 138 -7.00 -3.68 -13.45
C ARG A 138 -5.71 -2.99 -13.03
N LYS A 139 -5.18 -2.06 -13.82
CA LYS A 139 -3.95 -1.32 -13.45
C LYS A 139 -4.12 -0.53 -12.14
N PHE A 140 -5.30 0.05 -11.91
CA PHE A 140 -5.58 0.78 -10.67
C PHE A 140 -5.45 -0.09 -9.42
N ALA A 141 -5.85 -1.34 -9.47
CA ALA A 141 -5.78 -2.25 -8.33
C ALA A 141 -4.33 -2.67 -7.96
N TYR A 142 -3.34 -2.42 -8.82
CA TYR A 142 -1.97 -2.89 -8.62
C TYR A 142 -1.33 -2.35 -7.32
N GLN A 143 -1.61 -1.12 -6.94
CA GLN A 143 -1.13 -0.54 -5.67
C GLN A 143 -1.62 -1.31 -4.44
N TYR A 144 -2.80 -1.91 -4.50
CA TYR A 144 -3.36 -2.74 -3.43
C TYR A 144 -2.80 -4.16 -3.49
N THR A 145 -2.89 -4.78 -4.65
CA THR A 145 -2.56 -6.20 -4.84
C THR A 145 -1.06 -6.46 -4.81
N ALA A 146 -0.27 -5.76 -5.62
CA ALA A 146 1.19 -5.83 -5.53
C ALA A 146 1.70 -5.19 -4.24
N GLY A 147 1.07 -4.08 -3.77
CA GLY A 147 1.43 -3.43 -2.51
C GLY A 147 1.28 -4.36 -1.30
N SER A 148 0.25 -5.21 -1.24
CA SER A 148 0.15 -6.21 -0.17
C SER A 148 1.29 -7.23 -0.22
N TRP A 149 1.75 -7.61 -1.41
CA TRP A 149 2.90 -8.49 -1.59
C TRP A 149 4.25 -7.82 -1.31
N VAL A 150 4.35 -6.49 -1.43
CA VAL A 150 5.49 -5.75 -0.90
C VAL A 150 5.67 -6.04 0.59
N PHE A 151 4.59 -6.03 1.37
CA PHE A 151 4.65 -6.28 2.80
C PHE A 151 5.00 -7.74 3.12
N ALA A 152 4.51 -8.71 2.35
CA ALA A 152 4.94 -10.10 2.47
C ALA A 152 6.43 -10.25 2.14
N TYR A 153 6.90 -9.60 1.08
CA TYR A 153 8.31 -9.61 0.68
C TYR A 153 9.21 -8.91 1.71
N LEU A 154 8.82 -7.76 2.23
CA LEU A 154 9.53 -7.08 3.32
C LEU A 154 9.54 -7.91 4.60
N TRP A 155 8.48 -8.65 4.90
CA TRP A 155 8.44 -9.58 6.01
C TRP A 155 9.47 -10.69 5.86
N HIS A 156 9.53 -11.27 4.66
CA HIS A 156 10.54 -12.29 4.33
C HIS A 156 11.97 -11.73 4.48
N LEU A 157 12.25 -10.53 3.93
CA LEU A 157 13.57 -9.91 4.01
C LEU A 157 14.01 -9.52 5.44
N ASN A 158 13.06 -9.31 6.35
CA ASN A 158 13.32 -8.89 7.73
C ASN A 158 13.15 -10.02 8.76
N ASP A 159 13.45 -11.25 8.39
CA ASP A 159 13.39 -12.42 9.27
C ASP A 159 12.04 -12.52 10.02
N ASN A 160 10.96 -12.19 9.36
CA ASN A 160 9.59 -12.19 9.88
C ASN A 160 9.34 -11.19 11.03
N ASN A 161 10.12 -10.11 11.15
CA ASN A 161 9.91 -9.04 12.13
C ASN A 161 9.33 -7.75 11.50
N LEU A 162 8.37 -7.88 10.59
CA LEU A 162 7.79 -6.72 9.89
C LEU A 162 7.14 -5.72 10.85
N GLN A 163 6.44 -6.17 11.90
CA GLN A 163 5.77 -5.27 12.84
C GLN A 163 6.74 -4.30 13.51
N GLY A 164 7.90 -4.79 13.96
CA GLY A 164 8.96 -3.94 14.52
C GLY A 164 9.51 -2.97 13.48
N ALA A 165 9.80 -3.46 12.28
CA ALA A 165 10.33 -2.66 11.19
C ALA A 165 9.35 -1.55 10.77
N LEU A 166 8.05 -1.84 10.61
CA LEU A 166 7.04 -0.82 10.30
C LEU A 166 6.91 0.25 11.39
N THR A 167 6.93 -0.15 12.65
CA THR A 167 6.89 0.82 13.76
C THR A 167 8.10 1.77 13.69
N GLU A 168 9.29 1.25 13.44
CA GLU A 168 10.49 2.07 13.28
C GLU A 168 10.44 2.92 12.01
N TYR A 169 9.93 2.38 10.90
CA TYR A 169 9.77 3.14 9.66
C TYR A 169 8.90 4.38 9.87
N TYR A 170 7.70 4.22 10.43
CA TYR A 170 6.79 5.36 10.62
C TYR A 170 7.32 6.39 11.62
N LYS A 171 8.01 5.96 12.68
CA LYS A 171 8.69 6.90 13.60
C LYS A 171 9.77 7.69 12.89
N ARG A 172 10.63 7.02 12.12
CA ARG A 172 11.71 7.67 11.37
C ARG A 172 11.18 8.58 10.28
N LEU A 173 10.15 8.12 9.54
CA LEU A 173 9.47 8.95 8.54
C LEU A 173 9.03 10.25 9.15
N ALA A 174 8.38 10.19 10.31
CA ALA A 174 7.89 11.35 11.02
C ALA A 174 9.03 12.33 11.39
N GLU A 175 10.17 11.83 11.83
CA GLU A 175 11.33 12.66 12.22
C GLU A 175 12.04 13.26 10.99
N ILE A 176 12.26 12.45 9.95
CA ILE A 176 13.08 12.81 8.79
C ILE A 176 12.31 13.69 7.80
N GLU A 177 11.01 13.42 7.60
CA GLU A 177 10.19 14.16 6.64
C GLU A 177 10.07 15.64 6.97
N ARG A 178 10.14 16.00 8.27
CA ARG A 178 10.17 17.39 8.73
C ARG A 178 11.31 18.20 8.10
N GLU A 179 12.46 17.56 7.90
CA GLU A 179 13.68 18.21 7.38
C GLU A 179 13.84 17.97 5.87
N ASN A 180 13.20 16.93 5.33
CA ASN A 180 13.38 16.45 3.96
C ASN A 180 12.02 16.19 3.28
N ILE A 181 11.22 17.22 3.17
CA ILE A 181 9.84 17.13 2.66
C ILE A 181 9.81 16.49 1.26
N GLY A 182 9.06 15.40 1.12
CA GLY A 182 8.91 14.65 -0.12
C GLY A 182 9.97 13.58 -0.39
N GLU A 183 11.12 13.63 0.28
CA GLU A 183 12.20 12.65 0.12
C GLU A 183 12.51 11.88 1.41
N GLY A 184 11.98 12.33 2.54
CA GLY A 184 12.23 11.75 3.86
C GLY A 184 11.82 10.28 3.96
N TRP A 185 10.78 9.88 3.24
CA TRP A 185 10.33 8.51 3.22
C TRP A 185 11.37 7.53 2.63
N LYS A 186 12.15 7.96 1.63
CA LYS A 186 13.23 7.13 1.05
C LYS A 186 14.34 6.90 2.06
N ILE A 187 14.71 7.96 2.79
CA ILE A 187 15.72 7.87 3.84
C ILE A 187 15.23 6.98 4.99
N ALA A 188 13.97 7.15 5.41
CA ALA A 188 13.35 6.32 6.43
C ALA A 188 13.28 4.85 6.00
N PHE A 189 12.92 4.57 4.76
CA PHE A 189 12.86 3.24 4.18
C PHE A 189 14.24 2.57 4.20
N GLU A 190 15.25 3.23 3.62
CA GLU A 190 16.62 2.71 3.55
C GLU A 190 17.19 2.45 4.96
N THR A 191 16.98 3.39 5.87
CA THR A 191 17.49 3.26 7.25
C THR A 191 16.81 2.13 8.02
N THR A 192 15.53 1.88 7.71
CA THR A 192 14.74 0.85 8.42
C THR A 192 14.95 -0.55 7.84
N PHE A 193 14.91 -0.66 6.52
CA PHE A 193 14.96 -1.96 5.83
C PHE A 193 16.36 -2.34 5.33
N GLY A 194 17.34 -1.44 5.42
CA GLY A 194 18.72 -1.70 5.02
C GLY A 194 18.94 -1.82 3.51
N ILE A 195 17.97 -1.39 2.71
CA ILE A 195 17.98 -1.41 1.25
C ILE A 195 17.49 -0.09 0.72
N SER A 196 18.15 0.48 -0.30
CA SER A 196 17.64 1.69 -0.94
C SER A 196 16.33 1.43 -1.68
N VAL A 197 15.48 2.44 -1.78
CA VAL A 197 14.21 2.31 -2.52
C VAL A 197 14.44 1.91 -3.98
N GLU A 198 15.49 2.44 -4.60
CA GLU A 198 15.85 2.10 -5.98
C GLU A 198 16.22 0.61 -6.13
N GLN A 199 17.02 0.08 -5.21
CA GLN A 199 17.37 -1.33 -5.22
C GLN A 199 16.15 -2.20 -4.89
N PHE A 200 15.32 -1.76 -3.95
CA PHE A 200 14.08 -2.45 -3.61
C PHE A 200 13.15 -2.60 -4.83
N TYR A 201 12.96 -1.54 -5.63
CA TYR A 201 12.17 -1.65 -6.86
C TYR A 201 12.73 -2.67 -7.83
N ILE A 202 14.05 -2.67 -8.05
CA ILE A 202 14.71 -3.64 -8.92
C ILE A 202 14.47 -5.08 -8.43
N ASP A 203 14.59 -5.30 -7.14
CA ASP A 203 14.47 -6.65 -6.55
C ASP A 203 13.01 -7.09 -6.49
N PHE A 204 12.09 -6.19 -6.16
CA PHE A 204 10.66 -6.49 -6.16
C PHE A 204 10.10 -6.72 -7.58
N ASP A 205 10.50 -5.92 -8.57
CA ASP A 205 10.11 -6.14 -9.96
C ASP A 205 10.62 -7.52 -10.47
N LYS A 206 11.83 -7.95 -10.08
CA LYS A 206 12.32 -9.30 -10.37
C LYS A 206 11.49 -10.36 -9.65
N PHE A 207 11.22 -10.18 -8.36
CA PHE A 207 10.37 -11.08 -7.58
C PHE A 207 9.00 -11.25 -8.25
N MET A 208 8.39 -10.18 -8.74
CA MET A 208 7.10 -10.25 -9.43
C MET A 208 7.14 -10.99 -10.78
N LEU A 209 8.34 -11.22 -11.35
CA LEU A 209 8.54 -12.01 -12.57
C LEU A 209 8.95 -13.48 -12.30
N GLU A 210 9.20 -13.85 -11.05
CA GLU A 210 9.48 -15.24 -10.67
C GLU A 210 8.28 -16.16 -10.90
N SER A 211 8.50 -17.47 -10.76
CA SER A 211 7.40 -18.42 -10.83
C SER A 211 6.41 -18.16 -9.67
N ARG A 212 5.14 -18.48 -9.91
CA ARG A 212 4.10 -18.33 -8.87
C ARG A 212 4.43 -19.18 -7.64
N GLU A 213 4.99 -20.35 -7.85
CA GLU A 213 5.41 -21.29 -6.82
C GLU A 213 6.51 -20.68 -5.93
N ASP A 214 7.51 -20.04 -6.54
CA ASP A 214 8.60 -19.40 -5.82
C ASP A 214 8.09 -18.20 -5.01
N GLN A 215 7.18 -17.42 -5.58
CA GLN A 215 6.56 -16.27 -4.89
C GLN A 215 5.73 -16.70 -3.68
N ILE A 216 4.99 -17.80 -3.77
CA ILE A 216 4.16 -18.32 -2.66
C ILE A 216 5.03 -18.94 -1.54
N ALA A 217 6.27 -19.32 -1.85
CA ALA A 217 7.16 -19.99 -0.91
C ALA A 217 7.76 -19.04 0.16
N ILE A 218 7.61 -17.72 0.03
CA ILE A 218 8.09 -16.75 1.02
C ILE A 218 7.05 -16.57 2.14
#